data_b2872960bf20340b11651247d5b03ba7
#
_entry.id   b2872960bf20340b11651247d5b03ba7
#
_cell.length_a   1.000
_cell.length_b   1.000
_cell.length_c   1.000
_cell.angle_alpha   90.00
_cell.angle_beta   90.00
_cell.angle_gamma   90.00
#
_symmetry.space_group_name_H-M   'P 1'
#
loop_
_entity.id
_entity.type
_entity.pdbx_description
1 polymer ?
#
loop_
_entity_poly.entity_id
_entity_poly.type
_entity_poly.pdbx_seq_one_letter_code
_entity_poly.pdbx_strand_id
1 'polypeptide(L)'
;MTEYQIDNLGQAAEAIRQVTADGQRLELCGAGTKRHLGRIASYDHLLDAGGMSGIIDYQPEELVLTLRAGTPMNVVEDALAGARQMLAFEPPSMTRILGEAQAGVRGTIGGLIATNISGPRRLTAGAARDYLLGFEAVSGRGEHFKSGGKVMKNVTGYDLSKLMCGSFGTLGVMDEITIKTLPAPETSCSLLVGADDFAGAVVLIARVFASPHEPGASAILPAAIAAEEGVDSGSPFTAVIRLEGIEASVRDRLGHLQDMTGGDALAEAASVSLWQRIRDVQPLAEKPLDIWKVSCAPADAAKLLDSLDPRLNLRMIADWAGGLLWIASSKAQLGPALRKAVQGLDSGFTMLIRDVGVTREKIEPLQPLSGGMYELHKRVKASFDPLGVLNYERMHQGI
;
A
#
# COMPACT_ATOMS: atom_id res chain seq x y z
N MET A 1 13.27 -9.48 -25.81
CA MET A 1 13.32 -8.49 -24.73
C MET A 1 14.76 -8.42 -24.24
N THR A 2 15.44 -7.27 -24.43
CA THR A 2 16.77 -7.03 -23.86
C THR A 2 16.61 -6.57 -22.42
N GLU A 3 17.51 -6.97 -21.55
CA GLU A 3 17.53 -6.54 -20.15
C GLU A 3 18.69 -5.56 -19.95
N TYR A 4 18.37 -4.38 -19.43
CA TYR A 4 19.33 -3.36 -19.00
C TYR A 4 19.43 -3.41 -17.48
N GLN A 5 20.49 -4.00 -16.97
CA GLN A 5 20.82 -3.96 -15.54
C GLN A 5 21.54 -2.64 -15.24
N ILE A 6 21.03 -1.87 -14.27
CA ILE A 6 21.57 -0.58 -13.93
C ILE A 6 21.99 -0.49 -12.46
N ASP A 7 23.14 0.15 -12.23
CA ASP A 7 23.72 0.37 -10.90
C ASP A 7 23.69 1.86 -10.51
N ASN A 8 23.30 2.75 -11.43
CA ASN A 8 23.25 4.19 -11.19
C ASN A 8 22.32 4.90 -12.21
N LEU A 9 21.95 6.14 -11.88
CA LEU A 9 21.09 6.97 -12.72
C LEU A 9 21.69 7.34 -14.07
N GLY A 10 23.03 7.37 -14.21
CA GLY A 10 23.70 7.62 -15.49
C GLY A 10 23.41 6.50 -16.50
N GLN A 11 23.50 5.24 -16.06
CA GLN A 11 23.15 4.08 -16.87
C GLN A 11 21.63 4.06 -17.21
N ALA A 12 20.77 4.44 -16.26
CA ALA A 12 19.35 4.60 -16.52
C ALA A 12 19.07 5.63 -17.61
N ALA A 13 19.71 6.79 -17.54
CA ALA A 13 19.58 7.87 -18.54
C ALA A 13 20.03 7.43 -19.93
N GLU A 14 21.11 6.68 -20.02
CA GLU A 14 21.63 6.15 -21.29
C GLU A 14 20.66 5.13 -21.89
N ALA A 15 20.20 4.15 -21.11
CA ALA A 15 19.22 3.16 -21.56
C ALA A 15 17.93 3.82 -22.04
N ILE A 16 17.41 4.81 -21.29
CA ILE A 16 16.21 5.57 -21.68
C ILE A 16 16.43 6.28 -23.02
N ARG A 17 17.56 6.99 -23.21
CA ARG A 17 17.86 7.68 -24.48
C ARG A 17 17.98 6.73 -25.67
N GLN A 18 18.65 5.60 -25.47
CA GLN A 18 18.79 4.58 -26.52
C GLN A 18 17.42 4.03 -26.94
N VAL A 19 16.63 3.55 -25.99
CA VAL A 19 15.30 2.98 -26.25
C VAL A 19 14.34 4.01 -26.85
N THR A 20 14.45 5.27 -26.42
CA THR A 20 13.69 6.39 -27.00
C THR A 20 14.04 6.62 -28.47
N ALA A 21 15.32 6.57 -28.83
CA ALA A 21 15.77 6.75 -30.21
C ALA A 21 15.22 5.64 -31.13
N ASP A 22 15.03 4.44 -30.61
CA ASP A 22 14.49 3.29 -31.33
C ASP A 22 12.94 3.24 -31.34
N GLY A 23 12.27 4.20 -30.67
CA GLY A 23 10.80 4.25 -30.55
C GLY A 23 10.22 3.12 -29.71
N GLN A 24 11.01 2.55 -28.80
CA GLN A 24 10.68 1.37 -27.99
C GLN A 24 10.33 1.76 -26.55
N ARG A 25 9.89 0.77 -25.73
CA ARG A 25 9.37 0.95 -24.37
C ARG A 25 10.10 0.08 -23.37
N LEU A 26 10.22 0.62 -22.14
CA LEU A 26 10.86 -0.02 -21.00
C LEU A 26 9.84 -0.43 -19.95
N GLU A 27 9.91 -1.68 -19.49
CA GLU A 27 9.39 -2.05 -18.21
C GLU A 27 10.44 -1.73 -17.15
N LEU A 28 10.13 -0.85 -16.20
CA LEU A 28 10.97 -0.57 -15.04
C LEU A 28 10.61 -1.53 -13.90
N CYS A 29 11.57 -2.26 -13.39
CA CYS A 29 11.42 -3.05 -12.18
C CYS A 29 12.64 -2.96 -11.25
N GLY A 30 12.44 -3.29 -9.97
CA GLY A 30 13.49 -3.67 -9.03
C GLY A 30 13.42 -5.19 -8.84
N ALA A 31 13.09 -5.68 -7.65
CA ALA A 31 12.95 -7.13 -7.41
C ALA A 31 11.73 -7.81 -8.11
N GLY A 32 11.02 -7.15 -8.98
CA GLY A 32 9.93 -7.70 -9.78
C GLY A 32 8.63 -8.06 -9.03
N THR A 33 8.59 -7.89 -7.71
CA THR A 33 7.49 -8.36 -6.82
C THR A 33 6.15 -7.67 -7.05
N LYS A 34 6.06 -6.71 -7.95
CA LYS A 34 4.84 -5.93 -8.25
C LYS A 34 4.54 -5.87 -9.76
N ARG A 35 5.16 -6.75 -10.55
CA ARG A 35 4.96 -6.77 -12.01
C ARG A 35 3.50 -7.02 -12.39
N HIS A 36 2.81 -7.81 -11.59
CA HIS A 36 1.38 -8.10 -11.80
C HIS A 36 0.43 -7.05 -11.22
N LEU A 37 0.94 -5.94 -10.67
CA LEU A 37 0.10 -4.84 -10.21
C LEU A 37 -0.12 -3.82 -11.33
N GLY A 38 -1.37 -3.38 -11.54
CA GLY A 38 -1.75 -2.51 -12.65
C GLY A 38 -2.16 -3.27 -13.90
N ARG A 39 -2.13 -2.60 -15.05
CA ARG A 39 -2.51 -3.17 -16.35
C ARG A 39 -1.45 -4.12 -16.89
N ILE A 40 -1.90 -5.09 -17.68
CA ILE A 40 -1.00 -5.86 -18.55
C ILE A 40 -0.63 -4.95 -19.72
N ALA A 41 0.65 -4.64 -19.83
CA ALA A 41 1.20 -3.85 -20.92
C ALA A 41 2.36 -4.59 -21.58
N SER A 42 2.61 -4.26 -22.84
CA SER A 42 3.72 -4.85 -23.61
C SER A 42 4.90 -3.89 -23.62
N TYR A 43 6.08 -4.41 -23.33
CA TYR A 43 7.33 -3.68 -23.33
C TYR A 43 8.37 -4.38 -24.19
N ASP A 44 9.24 -3.61 -24.82
CA ASP A 44 10.29 -4.14 -25.70
C ASP A 44 11.49 -4.62 -24.88
N HIS A 45 11.78 -3.91 -23.76
CA HIS A 45 12.92 -4.15 -22.92
C HIS A 45 12.57 -4.04 -21.44
N LEU A 46 13.43 -4.64 -20.60
CA LEU A 46 13.40 -4.54 -19.15
C LEU A 46 14.52 -3.62 -18.68
N LEU A 47 14.19 -2.66 -17.81
CA LEU A 47 15.14 -1.86 -17.05
C LEU A 47 15.15 -2.34 -15.60
N ASP A 48 16.16 -3.13 -15.23
CA ASP A 48 16.30 -3.67 -13.89
C ASP A 48 17.11 -2.71 -13.02
N ALA A 49 16.42 -2.08 -12.07
CA ALA A 49 16.97 -1.15 -11.09
C ALA A 49 17.42 -1.83 -9.79
N GLY A 50 17.43 -3.16 -9.73
CA GLY A 50 17.84 -3.94 -8.55
C GLY A 50 19.30 -3.72 -8.14
N GLY A 51 20.17 -3.40 -9.11
CA GLY A 51 21.59 -3.07 -8.87
C GLY A 51 21.79 -1.74 -8.11
N MET A 52 20.85 -0.81 -8.17
CA MET A 52 20.90 0.43 -7.38
C MET A 52 20.52 0.14 -5.92
N SER A 53 21.38 -0.51 -5.16
CA SER A 53 21.13 -1.04 -3.83
C SER A 53 22.13 -0.57 -2.78
N GLY A 54 21.69 -0.44 -1.55
CA GLY A 54 22.47 -0.11 -0.37
C GLY A 54 21.96 1.11 0.40
N ILE A 55 22.32 1.16 1.68
CA ILE A 55 22.09 2.32 2.55
C ILE A 55 23.21 3.34 2.29
N ILE A 56 22.82 4.57 1.95
CA ILE A 56 23.77 5.68 1.69
C ILE A 56 24.10 6.39 2.99
N ASP A 57 23.08 6.70 3.78
CA ASP A 57 23.23 7.41 5.05
C ASP A 57 22.07 7.06 5.98
N TYR A 58 22.36 6.81 7.24
CA TYR A 58 21.35 6.59 8.27
C TYR A 58 21.70 7.37 9.52
N GLN A 59 20.84 8.28 9.90
CA GLN A 59 20.94 9.12 11.07
C GLN A 59 19.78 8.81 12.02
N PRO A 60 19.89 7.79 12.89
CA PRO A 60 18.81 7.36 13.77
C PRO A 60 18.29 8.48 14.68
N GLU A 61 19.17 9.36 15.17
CA GLU A 61 18.80 10.48 16.04
C GLU A 61 17.95 11.52 15.32
N GLU A 62 18.14 11.67 14.00
CA GLU A 62 17.39 12.58 13.14
C GLU A 62 16.13 11.91 12.56
N LEU A 63 15.95 10.59 12.76
CA LEU A 63 14.88 9.79 12.19
C LEU A 63 14.85 9.86 10.65
N VAL A 64 16.03 9.88 10.02
CA VAL A 64 16.20 10.02 8.57
C VAL A 64 17.08 8.90 8.03
N LEU A 65 16.59 8.21 7.01
CA LEU A 65 17.30 7.16 6.29
C LEU A 65 17.34 7.50 4.79
N THR A 66 18.56 7.54 4.22
CA THR A 66 18.78 7.70 2.77
C THR A 66 19.37 6.43 2.20
N LEU A 67 18.77 5.92 1.13
CA LEU A 67 19.11 4.63 0.53
C LEU A 67 18.84 4.61 -0.96
N ARG A 68 19.45 3.63 -1.65
CA ARG A 68 19.27 3.40 -3.08
C ARG A 68 17.92 2.70 -3.33
N ALA A 69 17.26 3.04 -4.44
CA ALA A 69 15.91 2.56 -4.74
C ALA A 69 15.78 1.03 -4.87
N GLY A 70 16.82 0.35 -5.34
CA GLY A 70 16.90 -1.10 -5.44
C GLY A 70 17.17 -1.83 -4.13
N THR A 71 17.32 -1.12 -2.99
CA THR A 71 17.59 -1.75 -1.69
C THR A 71 16.44 -2.66 -1.29
N PRO A 72 16.73 -3.96 -1.00
CA PRO A 72 15.71 -4.90 -0.56
C PRO A 72 15.07 -4.49 0.77
N MET A 73 13.77 -4.74 0.90
CA MET A 73 13.00 -4.33 2.09
C MET A 73 13.47 -4.99 3.38
N ASN A 74 13.98 -6.23 3.34
CA ASN A 74 14.56 -6.88 4.52
C ASN A 74 15.81 -6.12 5.03
N VAL A 75 16.67 -5.63 4.13
CA VAL A 75 17.84 -4.82 4.52
C VAL A 75 17.40 -3.52 5.21
N VAL A 76 16.34 -2.88 4.70
CA VAL A 76 15.76 -1.67 5.30
C VAL A 76 15.20 -1.97 6.69
N GLU A 77 14.42 -3.03 6.83
CA GLU A 77 13.77 -3.43 8.08
C GLU A 77 14.79 -3.85 9.15
N ASP A 78 15.84 -4.60 8.76
CA ASP A 78 16.91 -5.02 9.66
C ASP A 78 17.69 -3.81 10.20
N ALA A 79 18.02 -2.84 9.34
CA ALA A 79 18.69 -1.61 9.74
C ALA A 79 17.84 -0.80 10.73
N LEU A 80 16.54 -0.66 10.45
CA LEU A 80 15.60 0.06 11.33
C LEU A 80 15.41 -0.66 12.67
N ALA A 81 15.25 -1.98 12.64
CA ALA A 81 15.13 -2.80 13.86
C ALA A 81 16.37 -2.66 14.76
N GLY A 82 17.57 -2.63 14.19
CA GLY A 82 18.84 -2.40 14.90
C GLY A 82 18.86 -1.06 15.65
N ALA A 83 18.15 -0.05 15.16
CA ALA A 83 18.01 1.26 15.79
C ALA A 83 16.70 1.42 16.59
N ARG A 84 15.90 0.36 16.76
CA ARG A 84 14.56 0.39 17.36
C ARG A 84 13.63 1.40 16.69
N GLN A 85 13.67 1.44 15.36
CA GLN A 85 12.84 2.29 14.51
C GLN A 85 12.01 1.44 13.54
N MET A 86 11.06 2.09 12.87
CA MET A 86 10.15 1.43 11.93
C MET A 86 9.75 2.35 10.78
N LEU A 87 9.26 1.74 9.68
CA LEU A 87 8.44 2.42 8.69
C LEU A 87 7.01 2.48 9.22
N ALA A 88 6.61 3.64 9.75
CA ALA A 88 5.32 3.75 10.45
C ALA A 88 4.09 3.53 9.56
N PHE A 89 4.20 3.75 8.25
CA PHE A 89 3.14 3.44 7.29
C PHE A 89 2.96 1.93 7.02
N GLU A 90 3.76 1.07 7.66
CA GLU A 90 3.59 -0.39 7.79
C GLU A 90 3.31 -1.12 6.47
N PRO A 91 4.27 -1.15 5.52
CA PRO A 91 4.00 -1.66 4.17
C PRO A 91 3.72 -3.17 4.16
N PRO A 92 2.64 -3.63 3.49
CA PRO A 92 2.35 -5.04 3.32
C PRO A 92 3.34 -5.75 2.39
N SER A 93 3.44 -7.07 2.54
CA SER A 93 4.18 -7.93 1.63
C SER A 93 3.36 -8.23 0.38
N MET A 94 3.66 -7.55 -0.73
CA MET A 94 2.93 -7.74 -1.98
C MET A 94 3.13 -9.13 -2.59
N THR A 95 4.27 -9.78 -2.39
CA THR A 95 4.51 -11.16 -2.85
C THR A 95 3.50 -12.14 -2.27
N ARG A 96 3.13 -11.98 -0.99
CA ARG A 96 2.09 -12.80 -0.36
C ARG A 96 0.71 -12.51 -0.94
N ILE A 97 0.35 -11.23 -1.09
CA ILE A 97 -0.96 -10.83 -1.60
C ILE A 97 -1.13 -11.26 -3.05
N LEU A 98 -0.09 -11.10 -3.88
CA LEU A 98 -0.12 -11.47 -5.30
C LEU A 98 -0.01 -12.97 -5.54
N GLY A 99 0.37 -13.75 -4.52
CA GLY A 99 0.54 -15.21 -4.64
C GLY A 99 1.84 -15.61 -5.35
N GLU A 100 2.81 -14.70 -5.43
CA GLU A 100 4.12 -14.97 -6.00
C GLU A 100 5.01 -15.61 -4.93
N ALA A 101 5.24 -16.91 -5.08
CA ALA A 101 5.84 -17.75 -4.05
C ALA A 101 7.38 -17.69 -3.98
N GLN A 102 8.01 -16.53 -4.09
CA GLN A 102 9.41 -16.41 -3.68
C GLN A 102 9.48 -16.12 -2.18
N ALA A 103 9.65 -17.17 -1.40
CA ALA A 103 9.80 -17.05 0.05
C ALA A 103 10.93 -16.07 0.40
N GLY A 104 10.60 -15.06 1.22
CA GLY A 104 11.57 -14.08 1.73
C GLY A 104 11.78 -12.83 0.88
N VAL A 105 11.32 -12.77 -0.37
CA VAL A 105 11.47 -11.55 -1.19
C VAL A 105 10.30 -10.60 -0.93
N ARG A 106 10.60 -9.45 -0.31
CA ARG A 106 9.59 -8.40 0.00
C ARG A 106 9.59 -7.22 -0.99
N GLY A 107 10.42 -7.30 -2.03
CA GLY A 107 10.62 -6.22 -2.98
C GLY A 107 11.66 -5.20 -2.53
N THR A 108 11.69 -4.05 -3.20
CA THR A 108 12.64 -2.96 -2.95
C THR A 108 11.92 -1.72 -2.44
N ILE A 109 12.68 -0.81 -1.78
CA ILE A 109 12.13 0.47 -1.31
C ILE A 109 11.61 1.34 -2.46
N GLY A 110 12.30 1.38 -3.60
CA GLY A 110 11.84 2.11 -4.79
C GLY A 110 10.49 1.59 -5.31
N GLY A 111 10.34 0.26 -5.37
CA GLY A 111 9.06 -0.36 -5.73
C GLY A 111 7.96 -0.13 -4.71
N LEU A 112 8.29 0.01 -3.43
CA LEU A 112 7.36 0.37 -2.37
C LEU A 112 6.87 1.82 -2.53
N ILE A 113 7.78 2.76 -2.66
CA ILE A 113 7.46 4.17 -2.87
C ILE A 113 6.69 4.35 -4.18
N ALA A 114 7.14 3.74 -5.28
CA ALA A 114 6.47 3.84 -6.57
C ALA A 114 5.00 3.39 -6.54
N THR A 115 4.61 2.51 -5.63
CA THR A 115 3.22 2.02 -5.50
C THR A 115 2.43 2.64 -4.35
N ASN A 116 3.07 3.45 -3.49
CA ASN A 116 2.45 4.13 -2.33
C ASN A 116 1.62 3.17 -1.45
N ILE A 117 2.11 1.96 -1.27
CA ILE A 117 1.41 0.94 -0.50
C ILE A 117 1.64 1.18 0.99
N SER A 118 0.55 1.13 1.77
CA SER A 118 0.55 1.37 3.22
C SER A 118 -0.40 0.39 3.89
N GLY A 119 -0.07 -0.01 5.11
CA GLY A 119 -0.81 -0.97 5.91
C GLY A 119 -1.72 -0.33 6.97
N PRO A 120 -2.05 -1.08 8.04
CA PRO A 120 -3.06 -0.71 9.02
C PRO A 120 -2.83 0.61 9.75
N ARG A 121 -1.57 0.98 10.05
CA ARG A 121 -1.26 2.25 10.74
C ARG A 121 -1.52 3.49 9.88
N ARG A 122 -1.86 3.35 8.60
CA ARG A 122 -2.05 4.52 7.72
C ARG A 122 -3.03 5.54 8.26
N LEU A 123 -4.05 5.10 9.00
CA LEU A 123 -5.08 5.99 9.55
C LEU A 123 -4.49 7.03 10.51
N THR A 124 -3.50 6.64 11.32
CA THR A 124 -2.88 7.49 12.33
C THR A 124 -1.49 7.96 11.91
N ALA A 125 -0.71 7.12 11.25
CA ALA A 125 0.66 7.42 10.86
C ALA A 125 0.78 8.10 9.48
N GLY A 126 -0.22 7.97 8.60
CA GLY A 126 -0.14 8.44 7.23
C GLY A 126 0.36 7.38 6.26
N ALA A 127 0.53 7.75 4.99
CA ALA A 127 0.92 6.88 3.90
C ALA A 127 2.42 6.95 3.60
N ALA A 128 2.96 6.03 2.78
CA ALA A 128 4.35 6.05 2.32
C ALA A 128 4.77 7.42 1.76
N ARG A 129 3.89 8.08 1.02
CA ARG A 129 4.13 9.41 0.45
C ARG A 129 4.35 10.51 1.50
N ASP A 130 3.88 10.32 2.73
CA ASP A 130 4.02 11.31 3.80
C ASP A 130 5.38 11.17 4.52
N TYR A 131 6.09 10.09 4.22
CA TYR A 131 7.44 9.78 4.73
C TYR A 131 8.55 10.00 3.71
N LEU A 132 8.23 10.14 2.41
CA LEU A 132 9.22 10.46 1.38
C LEU A 132 9.63 11.93 1.48
N LEU A 133 10.81 12.19 2.02
CA LEU A 133 11.37 13.53 2.20
C LEU A 133 12.04 14.06 0.94
N GLY A 134 12.69 13.19 0.18
CA GLY A 134 13.37 13.55 -1.05
C GLY A 134 13.82 12.35 -1.87
N PHE A 135 14.20 12.62 -3.11
CA PHE A 135 14.71 11.61 -4.03
C PHE A 135 15.54 12.25 -5.15
N GLU A 136 16.40 11.45 -5.77
CA GLU A 136 16.97 11.72 -7.10
C GLU A 136 16.33 10.79 -8.12
N ALA A 137 16.20 11.24 -9.37
CA ALA A 137 15.58 10.43 -10.42
C ALA A 137 16.05 10.84 -11.81
N VAL A 138 15.76 9.95 -12.79
CA VAL A 138 15.86 10.24 -14.23
C VAL A 138 14.45 10.15 -14.84
N SER A 139 14.06 11.18 -15.57
CA SER A 139 12.79 11.25 -16.30
C SER A 139 12.81 10.36 -17.55
N GLY A 140 11.65 10.15 -18.17
CA GLY A 140 11.55 9.50 -19.50
C GLY A 140 12.21 10.26 -20.64
N ARG A 141 12.76 11.48 -20.39
CA ARG A 141 13.64 12.21 -21.32
C ARG A 141 15.11 11.87 -21.16
N GLY A 142 15.49 11.02 -20.20
CA GLY A 142 16.87 10.79 -19.82
C GLY A 142 17.52 11.96 -19.08
N GLU A 143 16.72 12.85 -18.47
CA GLU A 143 17.17 14.03 -17.72
C GLU A 143 17.17 13.75 -16.22
N HIS A 144 18.27 14.09 -15.55
CA HIS A 144 18.37 14.00 -14.10
C HIS A 144 17.60 15.12 -13.43
N PHE A 145 16.88 14.79 -12.37
CA PHE A 145 16.22 15.75 -11.50
C PHE A 145 16.18 15.25 -10.07
N LYS A 146 16.00 16.18 -9.13
CA LYS A 146 15.84 15.87 -7.71
C LYS A 146 14.76 16.74 -7.11
N SER A 147 14.18 16.26 -6.02
CA SER A 147 13.19 16.99 -5.24
C SER A 147 13.32 16.64 -3.78
N GLY A 148 13.08 17.64 -2.91
CA GLY A 148 13.22 17.47 -1.48
C GLY A 148 14.68 17.36 -1.02
N GLY A 149 14.87 16.70 0.12
CA GLY A 149 16.18 16.54 0.77
C GLY A 149 15.99 15.97 2.18
N LYS A 150 16.99 16.11 3.03
CA LYS A 150 16.97 15.60 4.42
C LYS A 150 16.11 16.43 5.39
N VAL A 151 15.59 17.58 4.96
CA VAL A 151 14.80 18.49 5.83
C VAL A 151 13.31 18.24 5.70
N MET A 152 12.61 18.17 6.83
CA MET A 152 11.16 17.90 6.88
C MET A 152 10.29 19.01 6.28
N LYS A 153 10.79 20.23 6.12
CA LYS A 153 10.04 21.38 5.62
C LYS A 153 10.68 21.91 4.33
N ASN A 154 10.18 21.46 3.18
CA ASN A 154 10.47 22.10 1.90
C ASN A 154 9.32 23.07 1.56
N VAL A 155 9.62 24.36 1.48
CA VAL A 155 8.62 25.43 1.22
C VAL A 155 8.78 26.03 -0.18
N THR A 156 9.72 25.56 -0.98
CA THR A 156 10.02 26.08 -2.31
C THR A 156 9.69 25.07 -3.39
N GLY A 157 8.87 25.45 -4.37
CA GLY A 157 8.53 24.65 -5.54
C GLY A 157 7.39 23.64 -5.30
N TYR A 158 7.17 22.79 -6.27
CA TYR A 158 6.18 21.70 -6.18
C TYR A 158 6.71 20.54 -5.37
N ASP A 159 5.84 19.89 -4.61
CA ASP A 159 6.16 18.65 -3.88
C ASP A 159 6.15 17.45 -4.83
N LEU A 160 7.24 17.28 -5.56
CA LEU A 160 7.38 16.15 -6.49
C LEU A 160 7.50 14.81 -5.77
N SER A 161 7.89 14.80 -4.48
CA SER A 161 7.92 13.56 -3.69
C SER A 161 6.53 12.94 -3.61
N LYS A 162 5.49 13.77 -3.41
CA LYS A 162 4.10 13.27 -3.39
C LYS A 162 3.57 12.84 -4.75
N LEU A 163 4.10 13.40 -5.84
CA LEU A 163 3.75 13.01 -7.19
C LEU A 163 4.42 11.69 -7.61
N MET A 164 5.71 11.54 -7.30
CA MET A 164 6.47 10.33 -7.64
C MET A 164 6.01 9.12 -6.83
N CYS A 165 5.61 9.35 -5.57
CA CYS A 165 5.06 8.30 -4.73
C CYS A 165 3.67 7.88 -5.24
N GLY A 166 3.57 6.63 -5.72
CA GLY A 166 2.36 6.10 -6.34
C GLY A 166 2.29 6.26 -7.86
N SER A 167 3.38 6.69 -8.50
CA SER A 167 3.47 6.83 -9.96
C SER A 167 3.67 5.52 -10.73
N PHE A 168 3.87 4.40 -10.07
CA PHE A 168 4.14 3.07 -10.67
C PHE A 168 5.36 3.05 -11.61
N GLY A 169 6.32 3.97 -11.41
CA GLY A 169 7.48 4.11 -12.28
C GLY A 169 7.17 4.68 -13.66
N THR A 170 5.98 5.28 -13.86
CA THR A 170 5.58 5.87 -15.15
C THR A 170 6.17 7.24 -15.38
N LEU A 171 6.69 7.92 -14.36
CA LEU A 171 7.20 9.29 -14.43
C LEU A 171 8.73 9.38 -14.41
N GLY A 172 9.40 8.34 -13.91
CA GLY A 172 10.86 8.35 -13.81
C GLY A 172 11.40 7.14 -13.07
N VAL A 173 12.70 6.96 -13.19
CA VAL A 173 13.50 5.97 -12.47
C VAL A 173 14.09 6.67 -11.25
N MET A 174 13.60 6.32 -10.05
CA MET A 174 14.09 6.88 -8.79
C MET A 174 15.36 6.19 -8.30
N ASP A 175 16.23 6.96 -7.65
CA ASP A 175 17.34 6.53 -6.81
C ASP A 175 17.48 7.50 -5.63
N GLU A 176 18.44 7.30 -4.73
CA GLU A 176 18.68 8.15 -3.54
C GLU A 176 17.42 8.57 -2.79
N ILE A 177 16.61 7.59 -2.42
CA ILE A 177 15.37 7.82 -1.68
C ILE A 177 15.70 8.19 -0.23
N THR A 178 15.26 9.37 0.22
CA THR A 178 15.33 9.82 1.62
C THR A 178 13.96 9.71 2.26
N ILE A 179 13.87 8.92 3.33
CA ILE A 179 12.62 8.67 4.05
C ILE A 179 12.75 9.04 5.54
N LYS A 180 11.62 9.50 6.09
CA LYS A 180 11.45 9.65 7.54
C LYS A 180 11.17 8.29 8.15
N THR A 181 11.75 8.04 9.33
CA THR A 181 11.45 6.88 10.18
C THR A 181 10.75 7.32 11.47
N LEU A 182 10.24 6.40 12.25
CA LEU A 182 9.73 6.66 13.59
C LEU A 182 10.26 5.62 14.58
N PRO A 183 10.34 5.94 15.88
CA PRO A 183 10.64 4.95 16.91
C PRO A 183 9.62 3.80 16.87
N ALA A 184 10.10 2.56 17.02
CA ALA A 184 9.22 1.42 17.19
C ALA A 184 8.56 1.45 18.59
N PRO A 185 7.29 1.05 18.74
CA PRO A 185 6.65 0.97 20.03
C PRO A 185 7.34 -0.10 20.91
N GLU A 186 7.33 0.10 22.22
CA GLU A 186 7.84 -0.89 23.17
C GLU A 186 6.97 -2.14 23.23
N THR A 187 5.65 -1.95 23.15
CA THR A 187 4.67 -3.04 23.15
C THR A 187 3.47 -2.74 22.27
N SER A 188 2.75 -3.79 21.89
CA SER A 188 1.53 -3.74 21.10
C SER A 188 0.52 -4.75 21.66
N CYS A 189 -0.70 -4.33 21.92
CA CYS A 189 -1.80 -5.23 22.24
C CYS A 189 -3.03 -4.88 21.41
N SER A 190 -4.03 -5.74 21.43
CA SER A 190 -5.30 -5.48 20.75
C SER A 190 -6.48 -5.69 21.69
N LEU A 191 -7.54 -4.93 21.42
CA LEU A 191 -8.86 -5.11 21.97
C LEU A 191 -9.77 -5.73 20.91
N LEU A 192 -10.47 -6.79 21.26
CA LEU A 192 -11.44 -7.50 20.42
C LEU A 192 -12.84 -7.16 20.91
N VAL A 193 -13.67 -6.61 20.04
CA VAL A 193 -15.05 -6.20 20.40
C VAL A 193 -16.02 -6.77 19.38
N GLY A 194 -17.05 -7.49 19.86
CA GLY A 194 -18.12 -8.00 19.01
C GLY A 194 -19.04 -6.91 18.47
N ALA A 195 -19.55 -7.09 17.27
CA ALA A 195 -20.57 -6.24 16.67
C ALA A 195 -21.60 -7.07 15.89
N ASP A 196 -22.86 -6.64 15.96
CA ASP A 196 -23.99 -7.36 15.33
C ASP A 196 -24.00 -7.20 13.81
N ASP A 197 -23.46 -6.10 13.32
CA ASP A 197 -23.32 -5.82 11.88
C ASP A 197 -22.09 -4.96 11.57
N PHE A 198 -21.78 -4.80 10.29
CA PHE A 198 -20.62 -4.02 9.83
C PHE A 198 -20.75 -2.54 10.18
N ALA A 199 -21.94 -1.95 10.09
CA ALA A 199 -22.18 -0.54 10.42
C ALA A 199 -21.94 -0.28 11.92
N GLY A 200 -22.41 -1.17 12.78
CA GLY A 200 -22.16 -1.12 14.22
C GLY A 200 -20.68 -1.21 14.57
N ALA A 201 -19.92 -2.08 13.87
CA ALA A 201 -18.47 -2.15 14.04
C ALA A 201 -17.79 -0.83 13.64
N VAL A 202 -18.19 -0.20 12.53
CA VAL A 202 -17.66 1.11 12.10
C VAL A 202 -17.96 2.20 13.14
N VAL A 203 -19.21 2.27 13.65
CA VAL A 203 -19.63 3.24 14.68
C VAL A 203 -18.83 3.03 15.98
N LEU A 204 -18.64 1.78 16.41
CA LEU A 204 -17.85 1.45 17.58
C LEU A 204 -16.40 1.92 17.41
N ILE A 205 -15.76 1.60 16.29
CA ILE A 205 -14.39 2.03 16.00
C ILE A 205 -14.30 3.56 15.96
N ALA A 206 -15.25 4.25 15.33
CA ALA A 206 -15.28 5.71 15.28
C ALA A 206 -15.34 6.31 16.69
N ARG A 207 -16.13 5.74 17.59
CA ARG A 207 -16.20 6.14 19.00
C ARG A 207 -14.86 5.95 19.73
N VAL A 208 -14.18 4.84 19.46
CA VAL A 208 -12.85 4.56 20.03
C VAL A 208 -11.81 5.54 19.54
N PHE A 209 -11.78 5.85 18.23
CA PHE A 209 -10.85 6.83 17.67
C PHE A 209 -11.14 8.27 18.08
N ALA A 210 -12.37 8.59 18.47
CA ALA A 210 -12.74 9.89 19.03
C ALA A 210 -12.38 10.03 20.53
N SER A 211 -11.96 8.93 21.19
CA SER A 211 -11.56 8.94 22.58
C SER A 211 -10.11 9.40 22.77
N PRO A 212 -9.69 9.77 24.00
CA PRO A 212 -8.30 10.18 24.26
C PRO A 212 -7.30 9.01 24.32
N HIS A 213 -7.72 7.78 23.95
CA HIS A 213 -6.90 6.58 24.12
C HIS A 213 -6.03 6.23 22.89
N GLU A 214 -6.00 7.07 21.87
CA GLU A 214 -5.05 7.05 20.72
C GLU A 214 -4.81 5.64 20.14
N PRO A 215 -5.83 4.96 19.59
CA PRO A 215 -5.62 3.68 18.93
C PRO A 215 -4.72 3.83 17.70
N GLY A 216 -3.78 2.89 17.50
CA GLY A 216 -2.82 2.92 16.39
C GLY A 216 -3.37 2.41 15.08
N ALA A 217 -4.32 1.47 15.12
CA ALA A 217 -4.96 0.87 13.95
C ALA A 217 -6.27 0.19 14.35
N SER A 218 -7.13 -0.10 13.36
CA SER A 218 -8.31 -0.92 13.56
C SER A 218 -8.65 -1.73 12.31
N ALA A 219 -9.24 -2.92 12.53
CA ALA A 219 -9.75 -3.79 11.48
C ALA A 219 -11.14 -4.33 11.86
N ILE A 220 -11.90 -4.78 10.86
CA ILE A 220 -13.18 -5.46 11.06
C ILE A 220 -13.11 -6.80 10.34
N LEU A 221 -13.31 -7.89 11.10
CA LEU A 221 -13.27 -9.25 10.60
C LEU A 221 -14.67 -9.87 10.70
N PRO A 222 -15.24 -10.41 9.61
CA PRO A 222 -16.43 -11.26 9.68
C PRO A 222 -16.14 -12.51 10.54
N ALA A 223 -17.17 -13.06 11.20
CA ALA A 223 -17.04 -14.18 12.13
C ALA A 223 -16.23 -15.37 11.58
N ALA A 224 -16.43 -15.74 10.31
CA ALA A 224 -15.69 -16.83 9.67
C ALA A 224 -14.17 -16.56 9.61
N ILE A 225 -13.76 -15.33 9.34
CA ILE A 225 -12.34 -14.94 9.31
C ILE A 225 -11.82 -14.78 10.73
N ALA A 226 -12.60 -14.17 11.64
CA ALA A 226 -12.23 -14.03 13.03
C ALA A 226 -11.96 -15.40 13.69
N ALA A 227 -12.77 -16.42 13.39
CA ALA A 227 -12.58 -17.79 13.84
C ALA A 227 -11.31 -18.43 13.23
N GLU A 228 -11.05 -18.26 11.92
CA GLU A 228 -9.82 -18.74 11.26
C GLU A 228 -8.57 -18.12 11.89
N GLU A 229 -8.65 -16.86 12.32
CA GLU A 229 -7.55 -16.13 12.95
C GLU A 229 -7.48 -16.31 14.50
N GLY A 230 -8.42 -17.07 15.09
CA GLY A 230 -8.45 -17.33 16.54
C GLY A 230 -8.84 -16.13 17.40
N VAL A 231 -9.61 -15.20 16.84
CA VAL A 231 -10.05 -13.94 17.49
C VAL A 231 -11.57 -13.74 17.38
N ASP A 232 -12.32 -14.83 17.36
CA ASP A 232 -13.79 -14.80 17.29
C ASP A 232 -14.38 -14.23 18.59
N SER A 233 -15.16 -13.17 18.46
CA SER A 233 -15.89 -12.53 19.57
C SER A 233 -17.26 -13.16 19.86
N GLY A 234 -17.65 -14.20 19.12
CA GLY A 234 -19.01 -14.78 19.19
C GLY A 234 -20.08 -13.94 18.52
N SER A 235 -19.71 -12.88 17.81
CA SER A 235 -20.60 -11.97 17.09
C SER A 235 -20.40 -12.07 15.58
N PRO A 236 -21.35 -11.62 14.73
CA PRO A 236 -21.20 -11.62 13.27
C PRO A 236 -19.97 -10.92 12.75
N PHE A 237 -19.48 -9.90 13.48
CA PHE A 237 -18.24 -9.19 13.20
C PHE A 237 -17.42 -8.99 14.47
N THR A 238 -16.09 -9.06 14.34
CA THR A 238 -15.14 -8.69 15.39
C THR A 238 -14.39 -7.42 14.96
N ALA A 239 -14.56 -6.33 15.70
CA ALA A 239 -13.72 -5.16 15.61
C ALA A 239 -12.41 -5.42 16.38
N VAL A 240 -11.28 -5.28 15.68
CA VAL A 240 -9.92 -5.41 16.25
C VAL A 240 -9.33 -4.02 16.35
N ILE A 241 -8.93 -3.60 17.54
CA ILE A 241 -8.39 -2.27 17.82
C ILE A 241 -6.99 -2.42 18.39
N ARG A 242 -5.98 -1.83 17.76
CA ARG A 242 -4.58 -1.91 18.17
C ARG A 242 -4.18 -0.73 19.04
N LEU A 243 -3.54 -1.01 20.16
CA LEU A 243 -2.86 -0.05 21.02
C LEU A 243 -1.36 -0.32 21.02
N GLU A 244 -0.57 0.73 20.90
CA GLU A 244 0.90 0.65 20.81
C GLU A 244 1.54 1.78 21.62
N GLY A 245 2.77 1.58 22.06
CA GLY A 245 3.57 2.59 22.77
C GLY A 245 4.32 2.02 23.95
N ILE A 246 4.47 2.83 25.01
CA ILE A 246 5.11 2.46 26.27
C ILE A 246 4.17 1.52 27.03
N GLU A 247 4.70 0.44 27.61
CA GLU A 247 3.92 -0.64 28.22
C GLU A 247 2.90 -0.15 29.26
N ALA A 248 3.32 0.71 30.19
CA ALA A 248 2.42 1.25 31.22
C ALA A 248 1.25 2.02 30.65
N SER A 249 1.49 2.87 29.63
CA SER A 249 0.45 3.63 28.93
C SER A 249 -0.49 2.72 28.14
N VAL A 250 0.03 1.72 27.45
CA VAL A 250 -0.78 0.76 26.69
C VAL A 250 -1.71 0.00 27.59
N ARG A 251 -1.24 -0.45 28.77
CA ARG A 251 -2.05 -1.19 29.76
C ARG A 251 -3.17 -0.33 30.31
N ASP A 252 -2.90 0.92 30.67
CA ASP A 252 -3.89 1.87 31.19
C ASP A 252 -4.99 2.15 30.15
N ARG A 253 -4.59 2.52 28.92
CA ARG A 253 -5.52 2.78 27.81
C ARG A 253 -6.36 1.56 27.43
N LEU A 254 -5.77 0.35 27.50
CA LEU A 254 -6.50 -0.88 27.27
C LEU A 254 -7.61 -1.09 28.30
N GLY A 255 -7.33 -0.90 29.59
CA GLY A 255 -8.32 -1.00 30.66
C GLY A 255 -9.50 -0.04 30.44
N HIS A 256 -9.22 1.23 30.13
CA HIS A 256 -10.27 2.21 29.84
C HIS A 256 -11.11 1.85 28.61
N LEU A 257 -10.48 1.31 27.55
CA LEU A 257 -11.22 0.87 26.36
C LEU A 257 -12.05 -0.39 26.65
N GLN A 258 -11.57 -1.30 27.49
CA GLN A 258 -12.36 -2.45 27.96
C GLN A 258 -13.61 -1.99 28.73
N ASP A 259 -13.45 -1.05 29.65
CA ASP A 259 -14.58 -0.47 30.39
C ASP A 259 -15.59 0.22 29.45
N MET A 260 -15.11 0.87 28.41
CA MET A 260 -15.94 1.58 27.44
C MET A 260 -16.71 0.68 26.47
N THR A 261 -16.14 -0.50 26.14
CA THR A 261 -16.63 -1.35 25.04
C THR A 261 -17.05 -2.75 25.45
N GLY A 262 -16.61 -3.24 26.61
CA GLY A 262 -16.83 -4.61 27.07
C GLY A 262 -16.00 -5.67 26.30
N GLY A 263 -14.95 -5.25 25.59
CA GLY A 263 -14.16 -6.14 24.74
C GLY A 263 -13.08 -6.93 25.50
N ASP A 264 -12.56 -7.95 24.85
CA ASP A 264 -11.50 -8.82 25.36
C ASP A 264 -10.12 -8.39 24.89
N ALA A 265 -9.12 -8.48 25.78
CA ALA A 265 -7.74 -8.18 25.45
C ALA A 265 -7.07 -9.34 24.71
N LEU A 266 -6.36 -9.04 23.63
CA LEU A 266 -5.47 -9.97 22.95
C LEU A 266 -4.02 -9.64 23.33
N ALA A 267 -3.30 -10.62 23.90
CA ALA A 267 -1.92 -10.47 24.36
C ALA A 267 -0.94 -10.12 23.23
N GLU A 268 0.20 -9.51 23.58
CA GLU A 268 1.17 -8.93 22.65
C GLU A 268 1.58 -9.86 21.51
N ALA A 269 2.04 -11.07 21.79
CA ALA A 269 2.52 -11.98 20.74
C ALA A 269 1.42 -12.34 19.73
N ALA A 270 0.20 -12.60 20.21
CA ALA A 270 -0.96 -12.90 19.38
C ALA A 270 -1.41 -11.65 18.60
N SER A 271 -1.40 -10.48 19.25
CA SER A 271 -1.69 -9.19 18.61
C SER A 271 -0.74 -8.90 17.45
N VAL A 272 0.57 -8.98 17.68
CA VAL A 272 1.60 -8.76 16.64
C VAL A 272 1.39 -9.72 15.47
N SER A 273 1.19 -11.01 15.75
CA SER A 273 0.94 -12.02 14.71
C SER A 273 -0.32 -11.70 13.88
N LEU A 274 -1.43 -11.36 14.54
CA LEU A 274 -2.69 -11.01 13.90
C LEU A 274 -2.51 -9.79 12.97
N TRP A 275 -1.85 -8.73 13.45
CA TRP A 275 -1.63 -7.52 12.64
C TRP A 275 -0.71 -7.75 11.45
N GLN A 276 0.28 -8.65 11.55
CA GLN A 276 1.08 -9.07 10.40
C GLN A 276 0.21 -9.77 9.34
N ARG A 277 -0.72 -10.64 9.76
CA ARG A 277 -1.64 -11.35 8.86
C ARG A 277 -2.65 -10.39 8.22
N ILE A 278 -3.22 -9.44 8.99
CA ILE A 278 -4.12 -8.39 8.48
C ILE A 278 -3.38 -7.50 7.48
N ARG A 279 -2.20 -7.00 7.85
CA ARG A 279 -1.34 -6.17 6.99
C ARG A 279 -1.07 -6.83 5.65
N ASP A 280 -0.71 -8.11 5.65
CA ASP A 280 -0.36 -8.89 4.46
C ASP A 280 -1.60 -9.52 3.80
N VAL A 281 -2.82 -9.16 4.25
CA VAL A 281 -4.10 -9.66 3.72
C VAL A 281 -4.16 -11.19 3.65
N GLN A 282 -3.46 -11.88 4.53
CA GLN A 282 -3.30 -13.33 4.49
C GLN A 282 -4.62 -14.10 4.53
N PRO A 283 -5.65 -13.71 5.32
CA PRO A 283 -6.93 -14.42 5.36
C PRO A 283 -7.60 -14.55 3.98
N LEU A 284 -7.28 -13.64 3.04
CA LEU A 284 -7.76 -13.68 1.66
C LEU A 284 -6.70 -14.25 0.71
N ALA A 285 -5.44 -13.91 0.93
CA ALA A 285 -4.33 -14.27 0.05
C ALA A 285 -4.03 -15.79 0.02
N GLU A 286 -4.33 -16.51 1.09
CA GLU A 286 -4.18 -17.96 1.18
C GLU A 286 -5.20 -18.76 0.35
N LYS A 287 -6.19 -18.10 -0.22
CA LYS A 287 -7.20 -18.71 -1.09
C LYS A 287 -6.97 -18.29 -2.55
N PRO A 288 -7.26 -19.16 -3.54
CA PRO A 288 -7.13 -18.83 -4.97
C PRO A 288 -8.31 -17.98 -5.45
N LEU A 289 -8.37 -16.72 -5.00
CA LEU A 289 -9.45 -15.77 -5.29
C LEU A 289 -8.88 -14.51 -5.91
N ASP A 290 -9.67 -13.83 -6.75
CA ASP A 290 -9.39 -12.46 -7.13
C ASP A 290 -9.50 -11.57 -5.90
N ILE A 291 -8.54 -10.66 -5.71
CA ILE A 291 -8.51 -9.73 -4.59
C ILE A 291 -8.63 -8.30 -5.09
N TRP A 292 -9.63 -7.61 -4.58
CA TRP A 292 -9.88 -6.21 -4.82
C TRP A 292 -9.63 -5.37 -3.58
N LYS A 293 -9.02 -4.22 -3.80
CA LYS A 293 -8.89 -3.15 -2.82
C LYS A 293 -9.93 -2.09 -3.12
N VAL A 294 -10.78 -1.78 -2.14
CA VAL A 294 -11.79 -0.73 -2.24
C VAL A 294 -11.53 0.28 -1.13
N SER A 295 -11.39 1.54 -1.48
CA SER A 295 -11.28 2.64 -0.51
C SER A 295 -12.49 3.56 -0.66
N CYS A 296 -13.15 3.88 0.45
CA CYS A 296 -14.29 4.79 0.52
C CYS A 296 -14.32 5.48 1.90
N ALA A 297 -15.25 6.38 2.11
CA ALA A 297 -15.51 6.88 3.46
C ALA A 297 -16.01 5.72 4.35
N PRO A 298 -15.55 5.60 5.63
CA PRO A 298 -15.99 4.52 6.52
C PRO A 298 -17.53 4.43 6.64
N ALA A 299 -18.22 5.57 6.67
CA ALA A 299 -19.67 5.63 6.73
C ALA A 299 -20.38 5.07 5.48
N ASP A 300 -19.70 4.99 4.34
CA ASP A 300 -20.27 4.48 3.09
C ASP A 300 -19.98 2.98 2.88
N ALA A 301 -19.02 2.43 3.64
CA ALA A 301 -18.59 1.04 3.45
C ALA A 301 -19.74 0.03 3.70
N ALA A 302 -20.57 0.27 4.71
CA ALA A 302 -21.75 -0.57 4.96
C ALA A 302 -22.72 -0.55 3.77
N LYS A 303 -23.08 0.64 3.27
CA LYS A 303 -23.97 0.80 2.10
C LYS A 303 -23.40 0.11 0.85
N LEU A 304 -22.08 0.22 0.67
CA LEU A 304 -21.38 -0.46 -0.42
C LEU A 304 -21.57 -1.98 -0.30
N LEU A 305 -21.28 -2.55 0.87
CA LEU A 305 -21.39 -3.99 1.11
C LEU A 305 -22.84 -4.48 0.94
N ASP A 306 -23.82 -3.74 1.46
CA ASP A 306 -25.25 -4.07 1.36
C ASP A 306 -25.76 -4.02 -0.09
N SER A 307 -25.13 -3.23 -0.95
CA SER A 307 -25.47 -3.15 -2.38
C SER A 307 -24.98 -4.33 -3.21
N LEU A 308 -24.09 -5.15 -2.66
CA LEU A 308 -23.51 -6.29 -3.37
C LEU A 308 -24.38 -7.53 -3.27
N ASP A 309 -24.53 -8.24 -4.38
CA ASP A 309 -25.32 -9.47 -4.44
C ASP A 309 -24.71 -10.56 -3.53
N PRO A 310 -25.44 -11.15 -2.57
CA PRO A 310 -24.96 -12.24 -1.72
C PRO A 310 -24.41 -13.46 -2.50
N ARG A 311 -24.88 -13.67 -3.74
CA ARG A 311 -24.39 -14.76 -4.62
C ARG A 311 -22.94 -14.59 -5.07
N LEU A 312 -22.35 -13.42 -4.85
CA LEU A 312 -20.92 -13.19 -5.08
C LEU A 312 -20.04 -13.97 -4.10
N ASN A 313 -20.59 -14.46 -3.00
CA ASN A 313 -19.89 -15.25 -1.98
C ASN A 313 -18.57 -14.59 -1.56
N LEU A 314 -18.69 -13.43 -0.96
CA LEU A 314 -17.56 -12.57 -0.63
C LEU A 314 -16.79 -13.10 0.59
N ARG A 315 -15.46 -13.04 0.49
CA ARG A 315 -14.58 -12.99 1.67
C ARG A 315 -14.04 -11.57 1.77
N MET A 316 -14.03 -11.00 2.97
CA MET A 316 -13.54 -9.63 3.13
C MET A 316 -12.90 -9.40 4.50
N ILE A 317 -11.96 -8.48 4.55
CA ILE A 317 -11.49 -7.82 5.77
C ILE A 317 -11.58 -6.32 5.55
N ALA A 318 -11.90 -5.57 6.59
CA ALA A 318 -11.83 -4.11 6.52
C ALA A 318 -10.70 -3.60 7.41
N ASP A 319 -10.07 -2.52 6.96
CA ASP A 319 -8.98 -1.80 7.61
C ASP A 319 -9.30 -0.30 7.63
N TRP A 320 -8.46 0.54 8.22
CA TRP A 320 -8.58 1.99 8.26
C TRP A 320 -9.96 2.46 8.78
N ALA A 321 -10.39 1.89 9.89
CA ALA A 321 -11.70 2.16 10.50
C ALA A 321 -12.90 1.88 9.56
N GLY A 322 -12.77 0.91 8.65
CA GLY A 322 -13.78 0.59 7.65
C GLY A 322 -13.59 1.34 6.31
N GLY A 323 -12.65 2.27 6.22
CA GLY A 323 -12.39 3.05 4.99
C GLY A 323 -11.58 2.31 3.93
N LEU A 324 -11.04 1.14 4.25
CA LEU A 324 -10.42 0.23 3.31
C LEU A 324 -11.06 -1.14 3.41
N LEU A 325 -11.59 -1.64 2.31
CA LEU A 325 -12.11 -3.00 2.19
C LEU A 325 -11.18 -3.80 1.26
N TRP A 326 -10.71 -4.93 1.76
CA TRP A 326 -10.13 -5.99 0.96
C TRP A 326 -11.21 -7.02 0.70
N ILE A 327 -11.60 -7.20 -0.55
CA ILE A 327 -12.71 -8.06 -0.94
C ILE A 327 -12.22 -9.10 -1.94
N ALA A 328 -12.54 -10.36 -1.67
CA ALA A 328 -12.13 -11.46 -2.53
C ALA A 328 -13.34 -12.33 -2.92
N SER A 329 -13.31 -12.85 -4.15
CA SER A 329 -14.27 -13.81 -4.67
C SER A 329 -13.71 -14.54 -5.87
N SER A 330 -14.25 -15.73 -6.16
CA SER A 330 -13.99 -16.46 -7.40
C SER A 330 -14.98 -16.07 -8.53
N LYS A 331 -15.89 -15.12 -8.28
CA LYS A 331 -16.93 -14.72 -9.24
C LYS A 331 -16.46 -13.56 -10.10
N ALA A 332 -16.40 -13.75 -11.41
CA ALA A 332 -16.00 -12.70 -12.37
C ALA A 332 -16.88 -11.44 -12.31
N GLN A 333 -18.12 -11.55 -11.78
CA GLN A 333 -19.04 -10.43 -11.60
C GLN A 333 -18.61 -9.49 -10.47
N LEU A 334 -17.66 -9.85 -9.61
CA LEU A 334 -17.23 -9.01 -8.49
C LEU A 334 -16.73 -7.65 -8.96
N GLY A 335 -15.81 -7.61 -9.93
CA GLY A 335 -15.27 -6.35 -10.44
C GLY A 335 -16.33 -5.37 -10.93
N PRO A 336 -17.20 -5.76 -11.88
CA PRO A 336 -18.32 -4.90 -12.31
C PRO A 336 -19.23 -4.45 -11.16
N ALA A 337 -19.54 -5.32 -10.21
CA ALA A 337 -20.38 -5.00 -9.06
C ALA A 337 -19.72 -3.93 -8.15
N LEU A 338 -18.42 -4.09 -7.84
CA LEU A 338 -17.66 -3.11 -7.06
C LEU A 338 -17.58 -1.76 -7.76
N ARG A 339 -17.33 -1.73 -9.08
CA ARG A 339 -17.30 -0.50 -9.87
C ARG A 339 -18.63 0.24 -9.80
N LYS A 340 -19.75 -0.49 -9.96
CA LYS A 340 -21.10 0.07 -9.87
C LYS A 340 -21.38 0.60 -8.46
N ALA A 341 -21.02 -0.16 -7.42
CA ALA A 341 -21.23 0.25 -6.04
C ALA A 341 -20.49 1.54 -5.70
N VAL A 342 -19.20 1.64 -6.10
CA VAL A 342 -18.37 2.84 -5.84
C VAL A 342 -18.87 4.06 -6.63
N GLN A 343 -19.42 3.90 -7.83
CA GLN A 343 -20.01 5.01 -8.60
C GLN A 343 -21.23 5.64 -7.91
N GLY A 344 -21.90 4.91 -7.01
CA GLY A 344 -23.01 5.41 -6.19
C GLY A 344 -22.57 6.18 -4.94
N LEU A 345 -21.27 6.33 -4.68
CA LEU A 345 -20.70 7.04 -3.53
C LEU A 345 -20.14 8.40 -3.93
N ASP A 346 -20.10 9.33 -2.98
CA ASP A 346 -19.50 10.66 -3.18
C ASP A 346 -18.00 10.56 -3.46
N SER A 347 -17.34 9.56 -2.87
CA SER A 347 -15.93 9.26 -3.09
C SER A 347 -15.67 7.77 -2.98
N GLY A 348 -14.83 7.23 -3.85
CA GLY A 348 -14.45 5.85 -3.77
C GLY A 348 -13.46 5.46 -4.86
N PHE A 349 -12.65 4.47 -4.55
CA PHE A 349 -11.65 3.96 -5.47
C PHE A 349 -11.59 2.44 -5.37
N THR A 350 -11.57 1.77 -6.52
CA THR A 350 -11.39 0.31 -6.57
C THR A 350 -10.16 -0.04 -7.38
N MET A 351 -9.45 -1.07 -6.95
CA MET A 351 -8.28 -1.59 -7.65
C MET A 351 -8.25 -3.11 -7.57
N LEU A 352 -8.09 -3.77 -8.71
CA LEU A 352 -7.78 -5.19 -8.78
C LEU A 352 -6.32 -5.39 -8.37
N ILE A 353 -6.11 -6.09 -7.28
CA ILE A 353 -4.77 -6.39 -6.76
C ILE A 353 -4.27 -7.71 -7.30
N ARG A 354 -5.03 -8.79 -7.09
CA ARG A 354 -4.68 -10.13 -7.55
C ARG A 354 -5.76 -10.65 -8.51
N ASP A 355 -5.31 -11.22 -9.60
CA ASP A 355 -6.11 -11.89 -10.62
C ASP A 355 -5.64 -13.34 -10.73
N VAL A 356 -6.52 -14.28 -10.43
CA VAL A 356 -6.24 -15.71 -10.55
C VAL A 356 -6.78 -16.33 -11.86
N GLY A 357 -7.38 -15.49 -12.71
CA GLY A 357 -7.98 -15.91 -14.00
C GLY A 357 -7.68 -14.93 -15.12
N VAL A 358 -8.72 -14.47 -15.78
CA VAL A 358 -8.67 -13.55 -16.93
C VAL A 358 -9.39 -12.23 -16.65
N THR A 359 -9.56 -11.86 -15.38
CA THR A 359 -10.33 -10.68 -14.98
C THR A 359 -9.66 -9.41 -15.48
N ARG A 360 -8.32 -9.34 -15.39
CA ARG A 360 -7.52 -8.18 -15.81
C ARG A 360 -7.53 -7.93 -17.32
N GLU A 361 -7.77 -8.94 -18.13
CA GLU A 361 -7.95 -8.80 -19.57
C GLU A 361 -9.29 -8.14 -19.94
N LYS A 362 -10.29 -8.27 -19.05
CA LYS A 362 -11.68 -7.82 -19.29
C LYS A 362 -12.04 -6.54 -18.56
N ILE A 363 -11.31 -6.21 -17.51
CA ILE A 363 -11.64 -5.09 -16.63
C ILE A 363 -10.36 -4.31 -16.33
N GLU A 364 -10.42 -2.98 -16.46
CA GLU A 364 -9.34 -2.09 -16.03
C GLU A 364 -9.00 -2.34 -14.55
N PRO A 365 -7.74 -2.64 -14.18
CA PRO A 365 -7.37 -2.93 -12.79
C PRO A 365 -7.60 -1.74 -11.86
N LEU A 366 -7.27 -0.53 -12.29
CA LEU A 366 -7.48 0.70 -11.53
C LEU A 366 -8.86 1.29 -11.81
N GLN A 367 -9.36 2.11 -10.89
CA GLN A 367 -10.59 2.89 -11.10
C GLN A 367 -10.43 3.73 -12.37
N PRO A 368 -11.38 3.66 -13.33
CA PRO A 368 -11.37 4.54 -14.49
C PRO A 368 -11.40 6.02 -14.08
N LEU A 369 -10.59 6.82 -14.71
CA LEU A 369 -10.52 8.26 -14.47
C LEU A 369 -11.71 8.98 -15.13
N SER A 370 -12.20 10.06 -14.50
CA SER A 370 -13.08 11.01 -15.17
C SER A 370 -12.31 11.74 -16.28
N GLY A 371 -13.01 12.28 -17.30
CA GLY A 371 -12.36 12.94 -18.44
C GLY A 371 -11.35 14.02 -18.03
N GLY A 372 -11.71 14.88 -17.06
CA GLY A 372 -10.81 15.93 -16.58
C GLY A 372 -9.56 15.37 -15.86
N MET A 373 -9.73 14.32 -15.07
CA MET A 373 -8.61 13.64 -14.40
C MET A 373 -7.72 12.90 -15.42
N TYR A 374 -8.30 12.27 -16.42
CA TYR A 374 -7.53 11.61 -17.48
C TYR A 374 -6.62 12.63 -18.21
N GLU A 375 -7.15 13.78 -18.61
CA GLU A 375 -6.37 14.82 -19.25
C GLU A 375 -5.28 15.42 -18.34
N LEU A 376 -5.55 15.51 -17.02
CA LEU A 376 -4.52 15.92 -16.06
C LEU A 376 -3.39 14.89 -15.99
N HIS A 377 -3.71 13.61 -15.84
CA HIS A 377 -2.71 12.53 -15.79
C HIS A 377 -1.88 12.49 -17.07
N LYS A 378 -2.52 12.65 -18.24
CA LYS A 378 -1.84 12.70 -19.54
C LYS A 378 -0.85 13.87 -19.62
N ARG A 379 -1.23 15.07 -19.16
CA ARG A 379 -0.32 16.23 -19.13
C ARG A 379 0.84 16.03 -18.15
N VAL A 380 0.58 15.45 -16.98
CA VAL A 380 1.64 15.10 -16.01
C VAL A 380 2.61 14.10 -16.63
N LYS A 381 2.10 13.01 -17.23
CA LYS A 381 2.93 12.02 -17.93
C LYS A 381 3.79 12.68 -19.01
N ALA A 382 3.21 13.51 -19.86
CA ALA A 382 3.92 14.20 -20.94
C ALA A 382 4.99 15.19 -20.43
N SER A 383 4.83 15.72 -19.21
CA SER A 383 5.84 16.59 -18.59
C SER A 383 7.10 15.83 -18.20
N PHE A 384 6.99 14.57 -17.81
CA PHE A 384 8.12 13.74 -17.39
C PHE A 384 8.58 12.75 -18.46
N ASP A 385 7.64 12.17 -19.20
CA ASP A 385 7.89 11.14 -20.21
C ASP A 385 6.99 11.36 -21.43
N PRO A 386 7.32 12.34 -22.29
CA PRO A 386 6.47 12.75 -23.42
C PRO A 386 6.31 11.68 -24.48
N LEU A 387 7.24 10.74 -24.60
CA LEU A 387 7.24 9.66 -25.58
C LEU A 387 6.68 8.33 -25.05
N GLY A 388 6.32 8.27 -23.78
CA GLY A 388 5.73 7.08 -23.18
C GLY A 388 6.70 5.89 -23.10
N VAL A 389 7.96 6.15 -22.75
CA VAL A 389 9.02 5.13 -22.69
C VAL A 389 8.88 4.28 -21.44
N LEU A 390 8.60 4.90 -20.26
CA LEU A 390 8.64 4.24 -18.97
C LEU A 390 7.27 3.70 -18.56
N ASN A 391 7.16 2.41 -18.31
CA ASN A 391 5.97 1.73 -17.81
C ASN A 391 4.67 2.23 -18.46
N TYR A 392 4.70 2.50 -19.77
CA TYR A 392 3.57 3.04 -20.51
C TYR A 392 2.34 2.15 -20.37
N GLU A 393 1.19 2.77 -20.17
CA GLU A 393 -0.09 2.09 -19.94
C GLU A 393 -0.17 1.20 -18.67
N ARG A 394 0.82 1.27 -17.78
CA ARG A 394 0.81 0.50 -16.54
C ARG A 394 -0.36 0.84 -15.63
N MET A 395 -0.74 2.12 -15.57
CA MET A 395 -1.83 2.60 -14.73
C MET A 395 -3.14 2.72 -15.51
N HIS A 396 -3.13 3.43 -16.61
CA HIS A 396 -4.30 3.72 -17.43
C HIS A 396 -3.94 3.60 -18.91
N GLN A 397 -4.90 3.20 -19.72
CA GLN A 397 -4.73 3.09 -21.17
C GLN A 397 -4.34 4.45 -21.77
N GLY A 398 -3.33 4.46 -22.62
CA GLY A 398 -2.85 5.66 -23.30
C GLY A 398 -1.99 6.62 -22.45
N ILE A 399 -1.60 6.22 -21.22
CA ILE A 399 -0.81 7.07 -20.31
C ILE A 399 0.40 6.30 -19.76
#